data_e191d5f9b8a27dc3c9698d4ccd484789
#
_entry.id   e191d5f9b8a27dc3c9698d4ccd484789
#
_cell.length_a   1.000
_cell.length_b   1.000
_cell.length_c   1.000
_cell.angle_alpha   90.00
_cell.angle_beta   90.00
_cell.angle_gamma   90.00
#
_symmetry.space_group_name_H-M   'P 1'
#
loop_
_entity.id
_entity.type
_entity.pdbx_description
1 polymer ?
#
loop_
_entity_poly.entity_id
_entity_poly.type
_entity_poly.pdbx_seq_one_letter_code
_entity_poly.pdbx_strand_id
1 'polypeptide(L)' 'MSSPYQEARDELFQQIMQCGVIGCHPDDQKEWFEATLQYLAGRYPELKAPEIGELRTLGERFAQPTRKHEAE' A
#
# COMPACT_ATOMS: atom_id res chain seq x y z
N MET A 1 2.02 5.70 -21.28
CA MET A 1 3.16 5.88 -20.40
C MET A 1 2.72 5.97 -18.97
N SER A 2 3.45 5.35 -18.10
CA SER A 2 3.11 5.34 -16.69
C SER A 2 3.64 6.59 -15.99
N SER A 3 2.86 7.13 -15.09
CA SER A 3 3.35 8.19 -14.23
C SER A 3 4.08 7.58 -13.04
N PRO A 4 4.90 8.36 -12.34
CA PRO A 4 5.52 7.84 -11.12
C PRO A 4 4.49 7.32 -10.11
N TYR A 5 3.35 7.98 -10.03
CA TYR A 5 2.28 7.52 -9.14
C TYR A 5 1.80 6.12 -9.52
N GLN A 6 1.55 5.90 -10.82
CA GLN A 6 1.07 4.60 -11.26
C GLN A 6 2.12 3.52 -11.03
N GLU A 7 3.38 3.85 -11.31
CA GLU A 7 4.45 2.88 -11.10
C GLU A 7 4.57 2.51 -9.62
N ALA A 8 4.51 3.51 -8.75
CA ALA A 8 4.59 3.26 -7.32
C ALA A 8 3.41 2.44 -6.85
N ARG A 9 2.22 2.73 -7.37
CA ARG A 9 1.03 1.97 -7.01
C ARG A 9 1.16 0.51 -7.42
N ASP A 10 1.63 0.27 -8.63
CA ASP A 10 1.78 -1.11 -9.10
C ASP A 10 2.82 -1.84 -8.26
N GLU A 11 3.91 -1.19 -7.94
CA GLU A 11 4.92 -1.81 -7.10
C GLU A 11 4.38 -2.11 -5.72
N LEU A 12 3.61 -1.18 -5.16
CA LEU A 12 3.00 -1.38 -3.85
C LEU A 12 2.10 -2.61 -3.85
N PHE A 13 1.25 -2.74 -4.87
CA PHE A 13 0.36 -3.89 -4.94
C PHE A 13 1.13 -5.19 -5.08
N GLN A 14 2.19 -5.20 -5.87
CA GLN A 14 3.02 -6.39 -6.00
C GLN A 14 3.65 -6.76 -4.66
N GLN A 15 4.14 -5.77 -3.94
CA GLN A 15 4.73 -6.03 -2.63
C GLN A 15 3.71 -6.60 -1.66
N ILE A 16 2.50 -6.05 -1.67
CA ILE A 16 1.45 -6.56 -0.80
C ILE A 16 1.20 -8.04 -1.07
N MET A 17 1.13 -8.41 -2.34
CA MET A 17 0.86 -9.80 -2.69
C MET A 17 2.04 -10.71 -2.38
N GLN A 18 3.24 -10.23 -2.62
CA GLN A 18 4.43 -11.05 -2.42
C GLN A 18 4.75 -11.25 -0.95
N CYS A 19 4.54 -10.23 -0.15
CA CYS A 19 4.91 -10.29 1.27
C CYS A 19 3.84 -10.91 2.14
N GLY A 20 2.68 -11.23 1.57
CA GLY A 20 1.61 -11.85 2.34
C GLY A 20 1.04 -10.96 3.42
N VAL A 21 1.14 -9.65 3.23
CA VAL A 21 0.71 -8.71 4.25
C VAL A 21 -0.80 -8.76 4.47
N ILE A 22 -1.54 -9.30 3.51
CA ILE A 22 -2.99 -9.39 3.61
C ILE A 22 -3.42 -10.20 4.83
N GLY A 23 -2.67 -11.24 5.17
CA GLY A 23 -3.02 -12.08 6.29
C GLY A 23 -2.41 -11.66 7.61
N CYS A 24 -1.71 -10.54 7.65
CA CYS A 24 -1.04 -10.11 8.85
C CYS A 24 -1.97 -9.39 9.81
N HIS A 25 -1.54 -9.32 11.06
CA HIS A 25 -2.24 -8.54 12.06
C HIS A 25 -2.30 -7.07 11.65
N PRO A 26 -3.39 -6.35 11.97
CA PRO A 26 -3.48 -4.95 11.55
C PRO A 26 -2.32 -4.08 12.01
N ASP A 27 -1.78 -4.31 13.19
CA ASP A 27 -0.64 -3.52 13.66
C ASP A 27 0.59 -3.78 12.79
N ASP A 28 0.81 -5.03 12.40
CA ASP A 28 1.91 -5.38 11.53
C ASP A 28 1.71 -4.78 10.14
N GLN A 29 0.48 -4.80 9.65
CA GLN A 29 0.18 -4.17 8.37
C GLN A 29 0.51 -2.69 8.40
N LYS A 30 0.16 -2.02 9.47
CA LYS A 30 0.41 -0.59 9.59
C LYS A 30 1.90 -0.30 9.53
N GLU A 31 2.69 -1.04 10.27
CA GLU A 31 4.13 -0.85 10.24
C GLU A 31 4.70 -1.15 8.86
N TRP A 32 4.20 -2.21 8.25
CA TRP A 32 4.66 -2.57 6.92
C TRP A 32 4.38 -1.45 5.92
N PHE A 33 3.17 -0.88 5.98
CA PHE A 33 2.80 0.19 5.07
C PHE A 33 3.67 1.42 5.29
N GLU A 34 3.94 1.76 6.54
CA GLU A 34 4.78 2.92 6.80
C GLU A 34 6.18 2.74 6.21
N ALA A 35 6.77 1.58 6.42
CA ALA A 35 8.11 1.32 5.89
C ALA A 35 8.10 1.29 4.37
N THR A 36 7.11 0.63 3.79
CA THR A 36 7.04 0.49 2.34
C THR A 36 6.79 1.83 1.66
N LEU A 37 5.91 2.65 2.25
CA LEU A 37 5.64 3.95 1.66
C LEU A 37 6.83 4.87 1.76
N GLN A 38 7.62 4.78 2.83
CA GLN A 38 8.87 5.53 2.90
C GLN A 38 9.83 5.10 1.81
N TYR A 39 9.91 3.79 1.59
CA TYR A 39 10.74 3.26 0.52
C TYR A 39 10.29 3.82 -0.83
N LEU A 40 8.99 3.79 -1.09
CA LEU A 40 8.47 4.28 -2.35
C LEU A 40 8.67 5.79 -2.51
N ALA A 41 8.53 6.53 -1.43
CA ALA A 41 8.76 7.97 -1.49
C ALA A 41 10.19 8.28 -1.88
N GLY A 42 11.14 7.48 -1.39
CA GLY A 42 12.54 7.66 -1.77
C GLY A 42 12.83 7.21 -3.19
N ARG A 43 12.15 6.14 -3.63
CA ARG A 43 12.35 5.62 -4.97
C ARG A 43 11.71 6.51 -6.04
N TYR A 44 10.59 7.12 -5.69
CA TYR A 44 9.86 7.99 -6.61
C TYR A 44 9.76 9.40 -6.02
N PRO A 45 10.85 10.16 -6.07
CA PRO A 45 10.85 11.47 -5.43
C PRO A 45 9.86 12.46 -6.01
N GLU A 46 9.30 12.16 -7.18
CA GLU A 46 8.27 12.99 -7.77
C GLU A 46 6.96 12.94 -7.02
N LEU A 47 6.78 11.92 -6.18
CA LEU A 47 5.53 11.78 -5.44
C LEU A 47 5.44 12.86 -4.36
N LYS A 48 4.26 13.44 -4.22
CA LYS A 48 4.01 14.44 -3.21
C LYS A 48 3.26 13.82 -2.04
N ALA A 49 3.23 14.54 -0.94
CA ALA A 49 2.60 14.02 0.28
C ALA A 49 1.16 13.54 0.05
N PRO A 50 0.31 14.29 -0.68
CA PRO A 50 -1.04 13.78 -0.93
C PRO A 50 -1.06 12.48 -1.71
N GLU A 51 -0.13 12.31 -2.65
CA GLU A 51 -0.06 11.07 -3.43
C GLU A 51 0.37 9.91 -2.56
N ILE A 52 1.30 10.13 -1.65
CA ILE A 52 1.72 9.09 -0.73
C ILE A 52 0.54 8.66 0.14
N GLY A 53 -0.24 9.62 0.62
CA GLY A 53 -1.43 9.30 1.39
C GLY A 53 -2.45 8.50 0.60
N GLU A 54 -2.62 8.83 -0.67
CA GLU A 54 -3.52 8.05 -1.52
C GLU A 54 -3.03 6.63 -1.70
N LEU A 55 -1.72 6.47 -1.90
CA LEU A 55 -1.15 5.13 -2.03
C LEU A 55 -1.41 4.32 -0.78
N ARG A 56 -1.25 4.94 0.38
CA ARG A 56 -1.51 4.24 1.63
C ARG A 56 -2.96 3.78 1.70
N THR A 57 -3.90 4.67 1.37
CA THR A 57 -5.31 4.33 1.40
C THR A 57 -5.62 3.18 0.44
N LEU A 58 -5.09 3.26 -0.78
CA LEU A 58 -5.33 2.22 -1.76
C LEU A 58 -4.74 0.90 -1.30
N GLY A 59 -3.53 0.93 -0.77
CA GLY A 59 -2.89 -0.28 -0.30
C GLY A 59 -3.63 -0.91 0.85
N GLU A 60 -4.06 -0.10 1.79
CA GLU A 60 -4.81 -0.62 2.92
C GLU A 60 -6.11 -1.27 2.48
N ARG A 61 -6.81 -0.65 1.53
CA ARG A 61 -8.03 -1.23 1.02
C ARG A 61 -7.76 -2.53 0.27
N PHE A 62 -6.68 -2.55 -0.48
CA PHE A 62 -6.31 -3.76 -1.22
C PHE A 62 -5.96 -4.89 -0.27
N ALA A 63 -5.35 -4.57 0.86
CA ALA A 63 -4.90 -5.58 1.80
C ALA A 63 -6.00 -6.04 2.75
N GLN A 64 -7.12 -5.34 2.79
CA GLN A 64 -8.20 -5.73 3.70
C GLN A 64 -8.80 -7.06 3.26
N PRO A 65 -9.00 -7.98 4.21
CA PRO A 65 -9.74 -9.19 3.87
C PRO A 65 -11.17 -8.83 3.52
N THR A 66 -11.75 -9.66 2.67
CA THR A 66 -13.10 -9.38 2.20
C THR A 66 -14.13 -9.90 3.17
N ARG A 67 -13.93 -9.75 4.39
CA ARG A 67 -14.89 -10.23 5.29
C ARG A 67 -15.91 -9.20 5.60
N LYS A 68 -15.95 -8.36 5.16
CA LYS A 68 -16.85 -7.54 5.42
C LYS A 68 -18.10 -7.99 5.54
N HIS A 69 -18.30 -8.60 5.41
CA HIS A 69 -19.36 -8.79 5.59
C HIS A 69 -19.73 -9.36 6.66
N GLU A 70 -19.09 -9.56 7.09
CA GLU A 70 -19.26 -9.85 8.06
C GLU A 70 -19.92 -9.34 8.81
N ALA A 71 -20.02 -8.99 8.70
CA ALA A 71 -20.64 -8.44 9.36
C ALA A 71 -21.77 -8.64 9.41
N GLU A 72 -22.00 -9.03 9.05
CA GLU A 72 -22.83 -8.92 9.10
C GLU A 72 -23.34 -9.03 9.51
#